data_a84e35e2f7843a6baa39580785bc9470
#
_entry.id   a84e35e2f7843a6baa39580785bc9470
#
_cell.length_a   1.000
_cell.length_b   1.000
_cell.length_c   1.000
_cell.angle_alpha   90.00
_cell.angle_beta   90.00
_cell.angle_gamma   90.00
#
_symmetry.space_group_name_H-M   'P 1'
#
loop_
_entity.id
_entity.type
_entity.pdbx_description
1 polymer ?
#
loop_
_entity_poly.entity_id
_entity_poly.type
_entity_poly.pdbx_seq_one_letter_code
_entity_poly.pdbx_strand_id
1 'polypeptide(L)'
;MTTTNTSGKGNFIVHTTDLEKGWSEPAWVDQGGIDPSLLFDDDGTVYFTSTSIDEEGNTGIFQCQVDPFTGERLTESIVISRGCGGRYAEGPHLYKWFGRYYLMLAEGGTEYGHMETILRSDNPYGPFEACPHNPILTHRDDMREEIYCTGHADMMEDHNGNWWMVCLAVRPCQEKSSRVLLHNLGRETFLAPVIWTEDGWPVVGENGLISLEMDAPLPGEKPALVNRDFADDFSQKDFSHHYNFLRNPHMENYVRDTERK
;
A
#
# COMPACT_ATOMS: atom_id res chain seq x y z
N MET A 1 4.71 -11.42 -4.22
CA MET A 1 3.64 -10.40 -4.34
C MET A 1 2.28 -11.06 -4.17
N THR A 2 1.38 -10.42 -3.47
CA THR A 2 -0.01 -10.88 -3.32
C THR A 2 -0.99 -9.78 -3.71
N THR A 3 -2.20 -10.14 -4.11
CA THR A 3 -3.27 -9.21 -4.47
C THR A 3 -4.63 -9.91 -4.54
N THR A 4 -5.69 -9.13 -4.67
CA THR A 4 -7.07 -9.64 -4.82
C THR A 4 -7.49 -9.65 -6.28
N ASN A 5 -8.02 -10.79 -6.75
CA ASN A 5 -8.68 -10.86 -8.04
C ASN A 5 -10.15 -10.48 -7.91
N THR A 6 -10.53 -9.32 -8.43
CA THR A 6 -11.89 -8.77 -8.33
C THR A 6 -12.92 -9.49 -9.21
N SER A 7 -12.52 -10.45 -10.04
CA SER A 7 -13.44 -11.28 -10.84
C SER A 7 -14.00 -12.51 -10.09
N GLY A 8 -13.84 -12.56 -8.77
CA GLY A 8 -14.50 -13.53 -7.90
C GLY A 8 -13.67 -14.75 -7.50
N LYS A 9 -12.40 -14.84 -7.93
CA LYS A 9 -11.51 -15.94 -7.51
C LYS A 9 -10.83 -15.73 -6.15
N GLY A 10 -10.88 -14.50 -5.61
CA GLY A 10 -10.28 -14.17 -4.31
C GLY A 10 -8.80 -13.77 -4.38
N ASN A 11 -8.09 -14.02 -3.31
CA ASN A 11 -6.70 -13.62 -3.13
C ASN A 11 -5.72 -14.65 -3.73
N PHE A 12 -4.59 -14.19 -4.22
CA PHE A 12 -3.56 -15.06 -4.76
C PHE A 12 -2.14 -14.50 -4.53
N ILE A 13 -1.17 -15.38 -4.63
CA ILE A 13 0.26 -15.06 -4.54
C ILE A 13 0.92 -15.39 -5.88
N VAL A 14 1.80 -14.50 -6.34
CA VAL A 14 2.72 -14.75 -7.46
C VAL A 14 4.15 -14.43 -7.01
N HIS A 15 5.10 -15.13 -7.58
CA HIS A 15 6.52 -14.90 -7.30
C HIS A 15 7.35 -14.85 -8.58
N THR A 16 8.49 -14.20 -8.49
CA THR A 16 9.53 -14.18 -9.53
C THR A 16 10.90 -14.00 -8.88
N THR A 17 11.92 -14.49 -9.54
CA THR A 17 13.32 -14.21 -9.22
C THR A 17 13.96 -13.20 -10.18
N ASP A 18 13.22 -12.82 -11.22
CA ASP A 18 13.67 -11.89 -12.24
C ASP A 18 12.44 -11.20 -12.87
N LEU A 19 12.30 -9.91 -12.60
CA LEU A 19 11.15 -9.13 -13.05
C LEU A 19 10.99 -9.08 -14.58
N GLU A 20 12.09 -9.25 -15.33
CA GLU A 20 12.08 -9.25 -16.79
C GLU A 20 11.61 -10.58 -17.39
N LYS A 21 11.66 -11.66 -16.60
CA LYS A 21 11.27 -13.01 -17.06
C LYS A 21 9.80 -13.37 -16.77
N GLY A 22 9.07 -12.45 -16.11
CA GLY A 22 7.68 -12.66 -15.77
C GLY A 22 7.48 -13.31 -14.42
N TRP A 23 6.26 -13.67 -14.14
CA TRP A 23 5.77 -14.14 -12.85
C TRP A 23 5.30 -15.59 -12.91
N SER A 24 5.26 -16.26 -11.77
CA SER A 24 4.66 -17.59 -11.64
C SER A 24 3.16 -17.57 -11.98
N GLU A 25 2.60 -18.75 -12.19
CA GLU A 25 1.15 -18.92 -12.15
C GLU A 25 0.62 -18.54 -10.75
N PRO A 26 -0.63 -18.06 -10.64
CA PRO A 26 -1.23 -17.67 -9.36
C PRO A 26 -1.41 -18.85 -8.41
N ALA A 27 -0.83 -18.77 -7.24
CA ALA A 27 -1.14 -19.64 -6.10
C ALA A 27 -2.33 -19.05 -5.31
N TRP A 28 -3.50 -19.64 -5.42
CA TRP A 28 -4.73 -19.14 -4.82
C TRP A 28 -4.80 -19.44 -3.34
N VAL A 29 -5.14 -18.44 -2.52
CA VAL A 29 -5.23 -18.55 -1.06
C VAL A 29 -6.69 -18.66 -0.65
N ASP A 30 -7.03 -19.68 0.14
CA ASP A 30 -8.36 -19.85 0.72
C ASP A 30 -8.55 -18.98 1.98
N GLN A 31 -8.34 -17.67 1.80
CA GLN A 31 -8.72 -16.62 2.73
C GLN A 31 -9.31 -15.47 1.91
N GLY A 32 -10.57 -15.18 2.16
CA GLY A 32 -11.32 -14.18 1.42
C GLY A 32 -10.94 -12.75 1.76
N GLY A 33 -11.74 -11.82 1.25
CA GLY A 33 -11.57 -10.39 1.50
C GLY A 33 -10.70 -9.69 0.47
N ILE A 34 -10.15 -8.54 0.88
CA ILE A 34 -9.35 -7.65 0.03
C ILE A 34 -8.02 -7.29 0.72
N ASP A 35 -7.17 -6.58 0.01
CA ASP A 35 -5.91 -5.99 0.49
C ASP A 35 -5.00 -7.00 1.20
N PRO A 36 -4.66 -8.13 0.56
CA PRO A 36 -3.80 -9.10 1.19
C PRO A 36 -2.36 -8.61 1.28
N SER A 37 -1.68 -8.96 2.38
CA SER A 37 -0.25 -8.77 2.56
C SER A 37 0.43 -10.04 3.07
N LEU A 38 1.76 -10.09 2.96
CA LEU A 38 2.60 -11.20 3.39
C LEU A 38 3.70 -10.70 4.32
N LEU A 39 3.86 -11.37 5.45
CA LEU A 39 5.07 -11.28 6.26
C LEU A 39 5.81 -12.62 6.20
N PHE A 40 7.08 -12.58 5.79
CA PHE A 40 8.03 -13.69 5.90
C PHE A 40 8.79 -13.50 7.21
N ASP A 41 8.52 -14.34 8.19
CA ASP A 41 9.15 -14.27 9.50
C ASP A 41 10.54 -14.95 9.51
N ASP A 42 11.36 -14.62 10.51
CA ASP A 42 12.74 -15.12 10.67
C ASP A 42 12.82 -16.64 10.84
N ASP A 43 11.76 -17.27 11.34
CA ASP A 43 11.68 -18.73 11.52
C ASP A 43 11.19 -19.47 10.25
N GLY A 44 10.94 -18.74 9.17
CA GLY A 44 10.43 -19.26 7.90
C GLY A 44 8.91 -19.34 7.81
N THR A 45 8.17 -18.98 8.85
CA THR A 45 6.72 -18.88 8.81
C THR A 45 6.29 -17.74 7.89
N VAL A 46 5.26 -17.95 7.09
CA VAL A 46 4.68 -16.92 6.23
C VAL A 46 3.27 -16.61 6.70
N TYR A 47 3.07 -15.38 7.17
CA TYR A 47 1.76 -14.88 7.57
C TYR A 47 1.09 -14.18 6.40
N PHE A 48 -0.17 -14.52 6.19
CA PHE A 48 -1.04 -13.91 5.21
C PHE A 48 -2.14 -13.14 5.93
N THR A 49 -2.20 -11.84 5.75
CA THR A 49 -3.23 -10.96 6.32
C THR A 49 -4.12 -10.39 5.22
N SER A 50 -5.39 -10.19 5.49
CA SER A 50 -6.34 -9.52 4.60
C SER A 50 -7.48 -8.89 5.39
N THR A 51 -8.15 -7.92 4.77
CA THR A 51 -9.40 -7.36 5.30
C THR A 51 -10.56 -8.23 4.84
N SER A 52 -11.37 -8.72 5.78
CA SER A 52 -12.53 -9.55 5.46
C SER A 52 -13.69 -9.28 6.41
N ILE A 53 -14.75 -10.06 6.28
CA ILE A 53 -15.97 -9.95 7.06
C ILE A 53 -16.19 -11.30 7.77
N ASP A 54 -16.48 -11.25 9.07
CA ASP A 54 -16.81 -12.45 9.86
C ASP A 54 -18.25 -12.94 9.58
N GLU A 55 -18.63 -14.05 10.19
CA GLU A 55 -19.96 -14.66 10.04
C GLU A 55 -21.09 -13.76 10.53
N GLU A 56 -20.77 -12.79 11.41
CA GLU A 56 -21.72 -11.84 11.97
C GLU A 56 -21.84 -10.56 11.10
N GLY A 57 -21.03 -10.46 10.04
CA GLY A 57 -21.04 -9.33 9.11
C GLY A 57 -20.12 -8.17 9.54
N ASN A 58 -19.25 -8.37 10.54
CA ASN A 58 -18.33 -7.32 11.00
C ASN A 58 -17.02 -7.39 10.22
N THR A 59 -16.52 -6.24 9.79
CA THR A 59 -15.20 -6.12 9.17
C THR A 59 -14.09 -6.36 10.19
N GLY A 60 -13.04 -7.04 9.76
CA GLY A 60 -11.85 -7.29 10.57
C GLY A 60 -10.63 -7.63 9.73
N ILE A 61 -9.48 -7.60 10.37
CA ILE A 61 -8.21 -8.05 9.82
C ILE A 61 -8.03 -9.51 10.18
N PHE A 62 -8.00 -10.34 9.16
CA PHE A 62 -7.86 -11.79 9.27
C PHE A 62 -6.43 -12.20 8.97
N GLN A 63 -5.95 -13.21 9.67
CA GLN A 63 -4.60 -13.74 9.48
C GLN A 63 -4.59 -15.27 9.56
N CYS A 64 -3.80 -15.87 8.70
CA CYS A 64 -3.44 -17.28 8.73
C CYS A 64 -1.98 -17.45 8.33
N GLN A 65 -1.45 -18.66 8.49
CA GLN A 65 -0.18 -19.08 7.89
C GLN A 65 -0.44 -19.72 6.54
N VAL A 66 0.44 -19.50 5.60
CA VAL A 66 0.32 -20.05 4.23
C VAL A 66 1.65 -20.62 3.73
N ASP A 67 1.57 -21.57 2.81
CA ASP A 67 2.66 -21.88 1.89
C ASP A 67 2.63 -20.85 0.75
N PRO A 68 3.65 -19.99 0.61
CA PRO A 68 3.62 -18.89 -0.36
C PRO A 68 3.75 -19.36 -1.81
N PHE A 69 4.14 -20.62 -2.05
CA PHE A 69 4.33 -21.18 -3.40
C PHE A 69 3.07 -21.90 -3.90
N THR A 70 2.32 -22.52 -2.99
CA THR A 70 1.10 -23.25 -3.34
C THR A 70 -0.17 -22.48 -3.04
N GLY A 71 -0.11 -21.49 -2.13
CA GLY A 71 -1.27 -20.78 -1.60
C GLY A 71 -2.03 -21.57 -0.52
N GLU A 72 -1.55 -22.77 -0.17
CA GLU A 72 -2.18 -23.60 0.84
C GLU A 72 -2.19 -22.90 2.21
N ARG A 73 -3.37 -22.82 2.80
CA ARG A 73 -3.54 -22.32 4.16
C ARG A 73 -3.14 -23.39 5.19
N LEU A 74 -2.13 -23.10 6.00
CA LEU A 74 -1.54 -24.02 6.97
C LEU A 74 -2.21 -23.96 8.36
N THR A 75 -2.92 -22.87 8.65
CA THR A 75 -3.65 -22.67 9.91
C THR A 75 -5.05 -22.13 9.64
N GLU A 76 -5.90 -22.14 10.63
CA GLU A 76 -7.19 -21.45 10.56
C GLU A 76 -6.96 -19.93 10.41
N SER A 77 -7.88 -19.28 9.69
CA SER A 77 -7.91 -17.82 9.56
C SER A 77 -8.66 -17.23 10.74
N ILE A 78 -7.99 -16.38 11.51
CA ILE A 78 -8.58 -15.74 12.70
C ILE A 78 -8.51 -14.21 12.59
N VAL A 79 -9.44 -13.53 13.26
CA VAL A 79 -9.42 -12.07 13.38
C VAL A 79 -8.35 -11.67 14.38
N ILE A 80 -7.37 -10.85 13.93
CA ILE A 80 -6.28 -10.33 14.77
C ILE A 80 -6.50 -8.88 15.20
N SER A 81 -7.30 -8.12 14.46
CA SER A 81 -7.62 -6.72 14.79
C SER A 81 -8.94 -6.29 14.14
N ARG A 82 -9.55 -5.25 14.71
CA ARG A 82 -10.69 -4.54 14.11
C ARG A 82 -10.39 -3.03 13.93
N GLY A 83 -9.11 -2.69 13.92
CA GLY A 83 -8.64 -1.31 13.79
C GLY A 83 -8.53 -0.57 15.12
N CYS A 84 -8.26 0.73 15.02
CA CYS A 84 -8.05 1.65 16.14
C CYS A 84 -9.27 2.54 16.44
N GLY A 85 -10.42 2.20 15.87
CA GLY A 85 -11.69 2.93 16.08
C GLY A 85 -12.10 3.82 14.91
N GLY A 86 -11.34 3.85 13.84
CA GLY A 86 -11.77 4.42 12.56
C GLY A 86 -12.74 3.50 11.83
N ARG A 87 -13.40 4.05 10.79
CA ARG A 87 -14.28 3.25 9.92
C ARG A 87 -13.42 2.47 8.92
N TYR A 88 -13.88 1.30 8.52
CA TYR A 88 -13.30 0.52 7.43
C TYR A 88 -11.80 0.24 7.62
N ALA A 89 -11.42 -0.42 8.72
CA ALA A 89 -10.06 -0.87 8.89
C ALA A 89 -9.70 -1.85 7.75
N GLU A 90 -8.73 -1.47 6.91
CA GLU A 90 -8.34 -2.17 5.70
C GLU A 90 -6.84 -2.00 5.40
N GLY A 91 -6.36 -2.55 4.28
CA GLY A 91 -4.96 -2.41 3.87
C GLY A 91 -3.96 -2.92 4.91
N PRO A 92 -4.14 -4.11 5.53
CA PRO A 92 -3.28 -4.55 6.60
C PRO A 92 -1.87 -4.87 6.10
N HIS A 93 -0.87 -4.33 6.77
CA HIS A 93 0.51 -4.76 6.66
C HIS A 93 1.04 -5.19 8.02
N LEU A 94 1.43 -6.47 8.15
CA LEU A 94 2.12 -6.96 9.32
C LEU A 94 3.63 -6.96 9.03
N TYR A 95 4.39 -6.35 9.94
CA TYR A 95 5.84 -6.28 9.85
C TYR A 95 6.48 -6.84 11.11
N LYS A 96 7.75 -7.22 11.02
CA LYS A 96 8.58 -7.54 12.17
C LYS A 96 9.78 -6.62 12.19
N TRP A 97 9.77 -5.64 13.12
CA TRP A 97 10.82 -4.66 13.29
C TRP A 97 11.27 -4.61 14.75
N PHE A 98 12.54 -4.46 14.97
CA PHE A 98 13.11 -4.33 16.32
C PHE A 98 12.68 -5.46 17.29
N GLY A 99 12.48 -6.68 16.75
CA GLY A 99 12.04 -7.83 17.51
C GLY A 99 10.56 -7.85 17.92
N ARG A 100 9.75 -6.92 17.41
CA ARG A 100 8.30 -6.82 17.65
C ARG A 100 7.51 -6.87 16.34
N TYR A 101 6.25 -7.24 16.43
CA TYR A 101 5.32 -7.19 15.30
C TYR A 101 4.57 -5.87 15.29
N TYR A 102 4.50 -5.25 14.12
CA TYR A 102 3.75 -4.02 13.88
C TYR A 102 2.67 -4.30 12.86
N LEU A 103 1.43 -3.94 13.20
CA LEU A 103 0.29 -4.05 12.30
C LEU A 103 -0.12 -2.63 11.89
N MET A 104 0.05 -2.32 10.63
CA MET A 104 -0.33 -1.03 10.04
C MET A 104 -1.65 -1.18 9.28
N LEU A 105 -2.54 -0.21 9.42
CA LEU A 105 -3.90 -0.26 8.89
C LEU A 105 -4.33 1.08 8.33
N ALA A 106 -4.97 1.05 7.17
CA ALA A 106 -5.75 2.18 6.66
C ALA A 106 -7.12 2.20 7.33
N GLU A 107 -7.57 3.36 7.76
CA GLU A 107 -8.90 3.57 8.35
C GLU A 107 -9.54 4.85 7.80
N GLY A 108 -10.83 5.02 7.98
CA GLY A 108 -11.59 6.21 7.55
C GLY A 108 -12.16 6.13 6.15
N GLY A 109 -11.79 5.10 5.38
CA GLY A 109 -12.12 4.94 3.96
C GLY A 109 -11.31 5.90 3.07
N THR A 110 -11.20 5.59 1.79
CA THR A 110 -10.41 6.38 0.82
C THR A 110 -11.11 7.70 0.45
N GLU A 111 -11.41 8.49 1.45
CA GLU A 111 -12.14 9.75 1.39
C GLU A 111 -11.45 10.81 2.27
N TYR A 112 -12.10 11.91 2.56
CA TYR A 112 -11.57 12.99 3.39
C TYR A 112 -11.09 12.53 4.79
N GLY A 113 -11.77 11.55 5.38
CA GLY A 113 -11.43 10.99 6.70
C GLY A 113 -10.31 9.94 6.69
N HIS A 114 -9.69 9.68 5.54
CA HIS A 114 -8.66 8.66 5.39
C HIS A 114 -7.45 8.90 6.28
N MET A 115 -6.93 7.84 6.84
CA MET A 115 -5.80 7.89 7.76
C MET A 115 -5.07 6.56 7.80
N GLU A 116 -3.85 6.59 8.32
CA GLU A 116 -3.06 5.42 8.63
C GLU A 116 -2.88 5.28 10.13
N THR A 117 -3.08 4.08 10.65
CA THR A 117 -2.89 3.73 12.05
C THR A 117 -1.90 2.59 12.19
N ILE A 118 -1.25 2.49 13.35
CA ILE A 118 -0.30 1.42 13.64
C ILE A 118 -0.50 0.88 15.06
N LEU A 119 -0.33 -0.43 15.17
CA LEU A 119 -0.37 -1.17 16.44
C LEU A 119 0.90 -2.01 16.54
N ARG A 120 1.25 -2.47 17.73
CA ARG A 120 2.37 -3.40 17.94
C ARG A 120 2.06 -4.49 18.93
N SER A 121 2.80 -5.60 18.84
CA SER A 121 2.71 -6.76 19.74
C SER A 121 4.05 -7.50 19.81
N ASP A 122 4.23 -8.30 20.84
CA ASP A 122 5.33 -9.26 20.92
C ASP A 122 4.96 -10.61 20.25
N ASN A 123 3.71 -10.75 19.77
CA ASN A 123 3.21 -11.94 19.12
C ASN A 123 2.52 -11.56 17.78
N PRO A 124 2.74 -12.33 16.68
CA PRO A 124 2.15 -12.03 15.36
C PRO A 124 0.61 -12.08 15.34
N TYR A 125 0.00 -12.70 16.33
CA TYR A 125 -1.46 -12.77 16.49
C TYR A 125 -2.00 -11.78 17.54
N GLY A 126 -1.16 -10.95 18.11
CA GLY A 126 -1.54 -10.01 19.16
C GLY A 126 -1.46 -10.62 20.59
N PRO A 127 -2.10 -10.00 21.61
CA PRO A 127 -2.89 -8.76 21.48
C PRO A 127 -2.02 -7.56 21.04
N PHE A 128 -2.61 -6.71 20.19
CA PHE A 128 -1.92 -5.53 19.69
C PHE A 128 -2.22 -4.29 20.54
N GLU A 129 -1.16 -3.54 20.89
CA GLU A 129 -1.20 -2.23 21.53
C GLU A 129 -1.26 -1.15 20.45
N ALA A 130 -2.26 -0.29 20.46
CA ALA A 130 -2.35 0.83 19.53
C ALA A 130 -1.32 1.93 19.85
N CYS A 131 -0.75 2.52 18.81
CA CYS A 131 0.11 3.70 18.97
C CYS A 131 -0.67 4.84 19.67
N PRO A 132 -0.12 5.43 20.75
CA PRO A 132 -0.81 6.51 21.48
C PRO A 132 -0.97 7.78 20.64
N HIS A 133 -0.25 7.87 19.51
CA HIS A 133 -0.28 9.01 18.59
C HIS A 133 -1.04 8.71 17.29
N ASN A 134 -1.81 7.60 17.26
CA ASN A 134 -2.66 7.34 16.08
C ASN A 134 -3.67 8.47 15.84
N PRO A 135 -3.96 8.80 14.59
CA PRO A 135 -3.36 8.25 13.38
C PRO A 135 -1.93 8.76 13.15
N ILE A 136 -1.06 7.87 12.64
CA ILE A 136 0.32 8.24 12.30
C ILE A 136 0.45 9.04 11.00
N LEU A 137 -0.60 9.02 10.17
CA LEU A 137 -0.74 9.82 8.95
C LEU A 137 -2.21 10.17 8.73
N THR A 138 -2.52 11.44 8.55
CA THR A 138 -3.82 11.92 8.06
C THR A 138 -3.76 13.39 7.69
N HIS A 139 -4.54 13.80 6.70
CA HIS A 139 -4.70 15.21 6.29
C HIS A 139 -6.14 15.74 6.49
N ARG A 140 -6.99 14.99 7.19
CA ARG A 140 -8.42 15.35 7.35
C ARG A 140 -8.66 16.71 8.02
N ASP A 141 -7.72 17.14 8.86
CA ASP A 141 -7.80 18.40 9.59
C ASP A 141 -6.70 19.39 9.18
N ASP A 142 -6.00 19.12 8.08
CA ASP A 142 -4.93 19.99 7.58
C ASP A 142 -5.52 21.22 6.85
N MET A 143 -5.25 22.39 7.40
CA MET A 143 -5.72 23.66 6.85
C MET A 143 -4.94 24.15 5.62
N ARG A 144 -3.84 23.47 5.24
CA ARG A 144 -3.05 23.81 4.03
C ARG A 144 -3.81 23.48 2.76
N GLU A 145 -4.68 22.47 2.81
CA GLU A 145 -5.55 22.05 1.71
C GLU A 145 -4.82 21.67 0.41
N GLU A 146 -3.57 21.23 0.51
CA GLU A 146 -2.74 20.86 -0.64
C GLU A 146 -2.82 19.37 -0.97
N ILE A 147 -3.01 18.53 0.05
CA ILE A 147 -3.04 17.07 -0.02
C ILE A 147 -4.20 16.57 0.82
N TYR A 148 -4.95 15.60 0.32
CA TYR A 148 -6.07 14.99 1.02
C TYR A 148 -6.09 13.48 0.88
N CYS A 149 -6.93 12.83 1.68
CA CYS A 149 -7.23 11.41 1.61
C CYS A 149 -5.98 10.52 1.78
N THR A 150 -5.05 10.93 2.64
CA THR A 150 -3.79 10.20 2.88
C THR A 150 -4.01 8.94 3.69
N GLY A 151 -3.43 7.83 3.25
CA GLY A 151 -3.51 6.55 3.93
C GLY A 151 -3.17 5.39 3.01
N HIS A 152 -3.55 4.18 3.40
CA HIS A 152 -3.32 2.93 2.69
C HIS A 152 -1.84 2.75 2.34
N ALA A 153 -1.02 2.84 3.39
CA ALA A 153 0.41 3.02 3.29
C ALA A 153 1.18 1.71 3.41
N ASP A 154 2.42 1.72 2.97
CA ASP A 154 3.42 0.69 3.20
C ASP A 154 4.72 1.36 3.69
N MET A 155 5.48 0.69 4.56
CA MET A 155 6.71 1.21 5.12
C MET A 155 7.91 0.31 4.84
N MET A 156 9.07 0.93 4.64
CA MET A 156 10.32 0.22 4.40
C MET A 156 11.53 0.95 4.96
N GLU A 157 12.56 0.18 5.26
CA GLU A 157 13.91 0.68 5.52
C GLU A 157 14.74 0.58 4.24
N ASP A 158 15.47 1.65 3.89
CA ASP A 158 16.39 1.62 2.76
C ASP A 158 17.76 1.02 3.18
N HIS A 159 18.62 0.76 2.21
CA HIS A 159 19.95 0.18 2.43
C HIS A 159 20.92 1.08 3.23
N ASN A 160 20.56 2.32 3.51
CA ASN A 160 21.32 3.25 4.34
C ASN A 160 20.73 3.37 5.75
N GLY A 161 19.67 2.62 6.07
CA GLY A 161 19.00 2.68 7.37
C GLY A 161 17.99 3.82 7.50
N ASN A 162 17.62 4.50 6.40
CA ASN A 162 16.56 5.49 6.43
C ASN A 162 15.20 4.81 6.25
N TRP A 163 14.21 5.32 6.94
CA TRP A 163 12.85 4.80 6.88
C TRP A 163 11.95 5.66 6.03
N TRP A 164 11.12 5.00 5.28
CA TRP A 164 10.24 5.62 4.30
C TRP A 164 8.83 5.04 4.39
N MET A 165 7.85 5.88 4.15
CA MET A 165 6.46 5.47 3.93
C MET A 165 6.04 5.85 2.52
N VAL A 166 5.42 4.93 1.80
CA VAL A 166 4.65 5.23 0.60
C VAL A 166 3.17 5.18 0.96
N CYS A 167 2.39 6.13 0.47
CA CYS A 167 0.95 6.16 0.72
C CYS A 167 0.21 6.66 -0.51
N LEU A 168 -1.09 6.45 -0.55
CA LEU A 168 -1.93 7.12 -1.52
C LEU A 168 -2.45 8.45 -0.97
N ALA A 169 -2.67 9.40 -1.85
CA ALA A 169 -3.33 10.66 -1.56
C ALA A 169 -3.89 11.29 -2.83
N VAL A 170 -4.59 12.38 -2.71
CA VAL A 170 -5.08 13.18 -3.84
C VAL A 170 -4.63 14.63 -3.69
N ARG A 171 -4.34 15.28 -4.82
CA ARG A 171 -4.10 16.72 -4.88
C ARG A 171 -5.33 17.40 -5.48
N PRO A 172 -6.00 18.30 -4.74
CA PRO A 172 -7.15 19.01 -5.26
C PRO A 172 -6.76 19.98 -6.39
N CYS A 173 -7.61 20.10 -7.38
CA CYS A 173 -7.41 21.00 -8.53
C CYS A 173 -8.40 22.17 -8.54
N GLN A 174 -8.94 22.54 -7.39
CA GLN A 174 -9.97 23.54 -7.24
C GLN A 174 -9.53 24.70 -6.34
N GLU A 175 -10.22 25.83 -6.44
CA GLU A 175 -10.01 26.93 -5.50
C GLU A 175 -10.42 26.55 -4.06
N LYS A 176 -9.67 27.06 -3.07
CA LYS A 176 -9.85 26.78 -1.63
C LYS A 176 -11.25 27.10 -1.08
N SER A 177 -12.05 27.84 -1.81
CA SER A 177 -13.45 28.17 -1.44
C SER A 177 -14.46 27.07 -1.72
N SER A 178 -14.09 26.04 -2.49
CA SER A 178 -15.00 24.93 -2.80
C SER A 178 -15.07 23.93 -1.65
N ARG A 179 -16.28 23.47 -1.32
CA ARG A 179 -16.50 22.41 -0.34
C ARG A 179 -16.45 21.00 -0.94
N VAL A 180 -16.21 20.91 -2.23
CA VAL A 180 -16.18 19.65 -2.96
C VAL A 180 -14.74 19.35 -3.33
N LEU A 181 -14.22 18.22 -2.87
CA LEU A 181 -12.88 17.76 -3.21
C LEU A 181 -12.87 17.27 -4.67
N LEU A 182 -12.36 18.09 -5.57
CA LEU A 182 -12.17 17.76 -6.98
C LEU A 182 -10.70 17.51 -7.26
N HIS A 183 -10.40 16.41 -7.93
CA HIS A 183 -9.05 16.07 -8.40
C HIS A 183 -9.17 15.39 -9.76
N ASN A 184 -8.25 15.66 -10.67
CA ASN A 184 -8.25 15.12 -12.03
C ASN A 184 -7.28 13.94 -12.22
N LEU A 185 -6.30 13.78 -11.35
CA LEU A 185 -5.30 12.71 -11.44
C LEU A 185 -5.74 11.43 -10.71
N GLY A 186 -6.79 11.50 -9.89
CA GLY A 186 -7.18 10.41 -9.02
C GLY A 186 -6.25 10.29 -7.82
N ARG A 187 -6.04 9.07 -7.33
CA ARG A 187 -5.09 8.77 -6.26
C ARG A 187 -3.68 8.72 -6.83
N GLU A 188 -2.78 9.42 -6.18
CA GLU A 188 -1.36 9.48 -6.51
C GLU A 188 -0.54 8.82 -5.41
N THR A 189 0.66 8.37 -5.71
CA THR A 189 1.60 7.81 -4.73
C THR A 189 2.49 8.91 -4.20
N PHE A 190 2.55 9.03 -2.87
CA PHE A 190 3.42 9.94 -2.14
C PHE A 190 4.48 9.16 -1.38
N LEU A 191 5.65 9.77 -1.22
CA LEU A 191 6.75 9.26 -0.42
C LEU A 191 7.01 10.23 0.73
N ALA A 192 7.13 9.72 1.95
CA ALA A 192 7.47 10.50 3.13
C ALA A 192 8.60 9.86 3.93
N PRO A 193 9.50 10.66 4.55
CA PRO A 193 10.46 10.14 5.50
C PRO A 193 9.77 9.74 6.79
N VAL A 194 10.33 8.73 7.46
CA VAL A 194 9.85 8.25 8.76
C VAL A 194 11.02 8.26 9.74
N ILE A 195 10.77 8.71 10.95
CA ILE A 195 11.70 8.59 12.06
C ILE A 195 11.07 7.77 13.17
N TRP A 196 11.87 7.01 13.91
CA TRP A 196 11.42 6.23 15.06
C TRP A 196 11.71 6.97 16.35
N THR A 197 10.72 7.02 17.22
CA THR A 197 10.88 7.57 18.58
C THR A 197 11.64 6.59 19.48
N GLU A 198 12.16 7.06 20.63
CA GLU A 198 12.87 6.20 21.59
C GLU A 198 11.98 5.07 22.16
N ASP A 199 10.67 5.30 22.24
CA ASP A 199 9.70 4.30 22.69
C ASP A 199 9.19 3.37 21.56
N GLY A 200 9.78 3.47 20.36
CA GLY A 200 9.59 2.55 19.24
C GLY A 200 8.29 2.76 18.47
N TRP A 201 7.87 4.00 18.27
CA TRP A 201 6.78 4.35 17.38
C TRP A 201 7.26 5.19 16.18
N PRO A 202 6.67 5.02 14.99
CA PRO A 202 7.04 5.81 13.83
C PRO A 202 6.37 7.19 13.86
N VAL A 203 7.12 8.20 13.41
CA VAL A 203 6.64 9.55 13.11
C VAL A 203 6.83 9.79 11.63
N VAL A 204 5.74 9.99 10.90
CA VAL A 204 5.71 10.18 9.46
C VAL A 204 5.75 11.67 9.14
N GLY A 205 6.66 12.07 8.25
CA GLY A 205 6.76 13.45 7.80
C GLY A 205 6.82 14.47 8.94
N GLU A 206 5.97 15.46 8.88
CA GLU A 206 5.82 16.50 9.92
C GLU A 206 4.69 16.13 10.90
N ASN A 207 4.95 15.17 11.81
CA ASN A 207 3.98 14.68 12.79
C ASN A 207 2.66 14.16 12.16
N GLY A 208 2.78 13.32 11.14
CA GLY A 208 1.64 12.72 10.46
C GLY A 208 1.09 13.53 9.30
N LEU A 209 1.79 14.58 8.91
CA LEU A 209 1.50 15.37 7.71
C LEU A 209 2.63 15.23 6.69
N ILE A 210 2.26 15.15 5.42
CA ILE A 210 3.21 15.21 4.30
C ILE A 210 3.00 16.49 3.51
N SER A 211 4.02 16.92 2.81
CA SER A 211 3.99 18.12 1.97
C SER A 211 4.36 17.77 0.55
N LEU A 212 4.03 18.64 -0.41
CA LEU A 212 4.41 18.48 -1.81
C LEU A 212 5.93 18.49 -2.00
N GLU A 213 6.64 19.18 -1.10
CA GLU A 213 8.09 19.23 -1.04
C GLU A 213 8.51 18.91 0.39
N MET A 214 9.42 17.97 0.56
CA MET A 214 9.94 17.56 1.86
C MET A 214 11.45 17.38 1.79
N ASP A 215 12.16 17.82 2.83
CA ASP A 215 13.55 17.47 3.03
C ASP A 215 13.66 16.03 3.50
N ALA A 216 14.47 15.24 2.80
CA ALA A 216 14.63 13.83 3.11
C ALA A 216 16.07 13.37 2.82
N PRO A 217 16.61 12.43 3.61
CA PRO A 217 17.93 11.85 3.40
C PRO A 217 17.90 10.90 2.20
N LEU A 218 17.98 11.44 0.98
CA LEU A 218 18.03 10.61 -0.22
C LEU A 218 19.35 9.85 -0.29
N PRO A 219 19.34 8.56 -0.63
CA PRO A 219 20.56 7.80 -0.82
C PRO A 219 21.30 8.26 -2.08
N GLY A 220 22.60 8.54 -1.96
CA GLY A 220 23.50 8.77 -3.06
C GLY A 220 23.61 10.21 -3.57
N GLU A 221 24.35 10.40 -4.65
CA GLU A 221 24.48 11.70 -5.34
C GLU A 221 23.12 12.08 -5.94
N LYS A 222 22.83 13.39 -5.96
CA LYS A 222 21.65 13.90 -6.66
C LYS A 222 21.65 13.35 -8.09
N PRO A 223 20.64 12.58 -8.51
CA PRO A 223 20.58 12.10 -9.87
C PRO A 223 20.57 13.32 -10.79
N ALA A 224 21.33 13.25 -11.87
CA ALA A 224 21.22 14.25 -12.92
C ALA A 224 19.74 14.37 -13.30
N LEU A 225 19.23 15.59 -13.47
CA LEU A 225 17.88 15.80 -13.97
C LEU A 225 17.76 15.06 -15.31
N VAL A 226 17.18 13.87 -15.26
CA VAL A 226 16.87 13.12 -16.48
C VAL A 226 15.68 13.83 -17.10
N ASN A 227 15.85 14.28 -18.35
CA ASN A 227 14.70 14.74 -19.10
C ASN A 227 13.68 13.61 -19.16
N ARG A 228 12.51 13.82 -18.53
CA ARG A 228 11.40 12.87 -18.47
C ARG A 228 10.39 13.12 -19.59
N ASP A 229 10.70 13.98 -20.55
CA ASP A 229 9.85 14.18 -21.70
C ASP A 229 9.75 12.86 -22.48
N PHE A 230 8.54 12.37 -22.62
CA PHE A 230 8.24 11.18 -23.39
C PHE A 230 7.53 11.60 -24.68
N ALA A 231 8.09 11.20 -25.80
CA ALA A 231 7.46 11.35 -27.11
C ALA A 231 7.47 9.99 -27.81
N ASP A 232 6.34 9.58 -28.33
CA ASP A 232 6.21 8.39 -29.15
C ASP A 232 5.73 8.77 -30.56
N ASP A 233 6.53 8.50 -31.56
CA ASP A 233 6.20 8.70 -32.97
C ASP A 233 5.40 7.53 -33.58
N PHE A 234 5.06 6.53 -32.74
CA PHE A 234 4.33 5.31 -33.12
C PHE A 234 5.01 4.44 -34.20
N SER A 235 6.32 4.60 -34.37
CA SER A 235 7.10 3.81 -35.32
C SER A 235 7.36 2.36 -34.86
N GLN A 236 7.24 2.10 -33.58
CA GLN A 236 7.42 0.76 -33.00
C GLN A 236 6.10 0.00 -32.95
N LYS A 237 6.14 -1.31 -33.19
CA LYS A 237 4.95 -2.17 -33.16
C LYS A 237 4.42 -2.34 -31.72
N ASP A 238 5.30 -2.52 -30.76
CA ASP A 238 4.96 -2.78 -29.37
C ASP A 238 4.82 -1.49 -28.57
N PHE A 239 3.91 -1.50 -27.59
CA PHE A 239 3.78 -0.38 -26.67
C PHE A 239 4.95 -0.37 -25.67
N SER A 240 5.50 0.80 -25.43
CA SER A 240 6.52 0.98 -24.39
C SER A 240 5.90 0.92 -22.99
N HIS A 241 6.74 0.75 -21.95
CA HIS A 241 6.31 0.72 -20.55
C HIS A 241 5.71 2.05 -20.06
N HIS A 242 5.73 3.12 -20.84
CA HIS A 242 5.06 4.39 -20.53
C HIS A 242 3.54 4.32 -20.72
N TYR A 243 3.04 3.32 -21.45
CA TYR A 243 1.61 3.14 -21.64
C TYR A 243 1.00 2.30 -20.53
N ASN A 244 -0.01 2.86 -19.88
CA ASN A 244 -0.82 2.18 -18.88
C ASN A 244 -2.24 2.02 -19.39
N PHE A 245 -2.80 0.86 -19.14
CA PHE A 245 -4.15 0.52 -19.55
C PHE A 245 -5.03 0.28 -18.34
N LEU A 246 -6.31 0.64 -18.46
CA LEU A 246 -7.29 0.32 -17.43
C LEU A 246 -7.56 -1.18 -17.39
N ARG A 247 -7.26 -1.84 -16.28
CA ARG A 247 -7.47 -3.29 -16.07
C ARG A 247 -6.70 -4.14 -17.11
N ASN A 248 -7.26 -5.28 -17.53
CA ASN A 248 -6.74 -6.09 -18.62
C ASN A 248 -7.27 -5.57 -19.95
N PRO A 249 -6.47 -4.88 -20.75
CA PRO A 249 -6.92 -4.39 -22.04
C PRO A 249 -7.13 -5.56 -23.02
N HIS A 250 -8.11 -5.42 -23.86
CA HIS A 250 -8.24 -6.23 -25.05
C HIS A 250 -7.25 -5.73 -26.09
N MET A 251 -6.03 -6.27 -26.07
CA MET A 251 -4.91 -5.77 -26.88
C MET A 251 -5.20 -5.78 -28.38
N GLU A 252 -6.11 -6.65 -28.84
CA GLU A 252 -6.61 -6.67 -30.21
C GLU A 252 -7.32 -5.38 -30.66
N ASN A 253 -7.77 -4.57 -29.71
CA ASN A 253 -8.38 -3.26 -29.98
C ASN A 253 -7.36 -2.12 -30.10
N TYR A 254 -6.09 -2.40 -29.85
CA TYR A 254 -5.01 -1.41 -29.89
C TYR A 254 -4.09 -1.75 -31.07
N VAL A 255 -4.31 -1.11 -32.22
CA VAL A 255 -3.48 -1.30 -33.42
C VAL A 255 -2.60 -0.09 -33.62
N ARG A 256 -1.30 -0.34 -33.71
CA ARG A 256 -0.34 0.67 -34.16
C ARG A 256 -0.08 0.49 -35.65
N ASP A 257 -0.47 1.48 -36.41
CA ASP A 257 -0.22 1.50 -37.86
C ASP A 257 1.15 2.12 -38.13
N THR A 258 2.19 1.28 -38.17
CA THR A 258 3.57 1.71 -38.40
C THR A 258 3.86 2.12 -39.86
N GLU A 259 2.90 1.90 -40.77
CA GLU A 259 3.08 2.24 -42.19
C GLU A 259 2.58 3.65 -42.54
N ARG A 260 1.78 4.26 -41.67
CA ARG A 260 1.30 5.63 -41.80
C ARG A 260 2.26 6.57 -41.09
N LYS A 261 3.09 7.27 -41.86
CA LYS A 261 3.88 8.41 -41.40
C LYS A 261 3.11 9.72 -41.60
#